data_04f9d9333b296a7045f88cebb36a2c56
#
_entry.id   04f9d9333b296a7045f88cebb36a2c56
#
_cell.length_a   1.000
_cell.length_b   1.000
_cell.length_c   1.000
_cell.angle_alpha   90.00
_cell.angle_beta   90.00
_cell.angle_gamma   90.00
#
_symmetry.space_group_name_H-M   'P 1'
#
loop_
_entity.id
_entity.type
_entity.pdbx_description
1 polymer ?
#
loop_
_entity_poly.entity_id
_entity_poly.type
_entity_poly.pdbx_seq_one_letter_code
_entity_poly.pdbx_strand_id
1 'polypeptide(L)'
;GSEMCIRDSAQTTRLITNGEAQPAELPQLEGAPTTSADEDLPTAPEAVAASETPAVETANSSRIVLVRTDSLQLAIDLQGGDIIELALPRHLEQIDNPDVPFVLLEQNEKRTYIAQSGLIGANGIDSSGRATFTTSADSFEMSEGQEQLVVDLNWQSDGDVKITKRFTFTRGEYLVEVDYLVENNSDSRWQANLFGQIKRDSTPAPSSSDSGMGMQPFLGAAITQPDERFTKFSFEDMDEEPFKAQLPGGWIAMLQHYFLSAWIPNAEQSHNYSTRVTSSGFNIAGFTSPALNLDPGQSGQTGALFYAGPKDQYRLAEISPYLDLVVDYGWLWWIAQPLFWLLNKMFALVGNWGMAIILLTVLVKAAFFKLSATSYRSMARMRKVQPKMMDIREQYADDKQKQSQAMMELYRKEKVNPMGGCLPILVQMPVFIALYWVLMESVELRHAPFALWINDLSVMDPYFVLPILMGASMWFMQKLNPPPTDPMQAKIMQWLPIVFTFFFLW
;
A
#
# COMPACT_ATOMS: atom_id res chain seq x y z
N GLY A 1 5.72 -22.57 39.52
CA GLY A 1 4.30 -22.59 39.29
C GLY A 1 3.91 -21.41 38.41
N SER A 2 3.68 -21.64 37.15
CA SER A 2 2.72 -20.87 36.36
C SER A 2 2.57 -21.59 35.04
N GLU A 3 1.56 -22.41 35.01
CA GLU A 3 0.93 -22.83 33.77
C GLU A 3 0.23 -21.61 33.18
N MET A 4 0.51 -21.34 31.93
CA MET A 4 -0.15 -20.29 31.25
C MET A 4 -0.81 -20.75 29.97
N CYS A 5 -2.05 -20.42 29.91
CA CYS A 5 -3.02 -20.69 28.87
C CYS A 5 -2.52 -20.47 27.44
N ILE A 6 -2.39 -21.55 26.70
CA ILE A 6 -2.52 -21.58 25.24
C ILE A 6 -3.91 -22.15 24.97
N ARG A 7 -4.86 -21.27 24.76
CA ARG A 7 -6.19 -21.55 24.13
C ARG A 7 -6.77 -20.21 23.71
N ASP A 8 -6.80 -19.97 22.43
CA ASP A 8 -7.90 -19.74 21.52
C ASP A 8 -7.40 -19.07 20.25
N SER A 9 -6.95 -19.89 19.32
CA SER A 9 -6.80 -19.51 17.92
C SER A 9 -7.43 -20.60 17.03
N ALA A 10 -8.60 -21.05 17.40
CA ALA A 10 -9.25 -22.12 16.67
C ALA A 10 -10.77 -21.94 16.63
N GLN A 11 -11.24 -20.82 16.07
CA GLN A 11 -12.67 -20.71 15.72
C GLN A 11 -12.97 -19.76 14.53
N THR A 12 -12.03 -19.53 13.62
CA THR A 12 -12.37 -18.85 12.36
C THR A 12 -11.99 -19.67 11.13
N THR A 13 -11.86 -20.98 11.26
CA THR A 13 -11.54 -21.86 10.12
C THR A 13 -12.63 -22.87 9.94
N ARG A 14 -13.75 -22.46 9.36
CA ARG A 14 -14.73 -23.39 8.74
C ARG A 14 -15.66 -22.60 7.83
N LEU A 15 -15.25 -22.39 6.62
CA LEU A 15 -16.16 -22.23 5.48
C LEU A 15 -15.32 -22.27 4.21
N ILE A 16 -15.09 -23.44 3.68
CA ILE A 16 -14.98 -23.84 2.29
C ILE A 16 -14.28 -25.20 2.26
N THR A 17 -15.05 -26.27 2.40
CA THR A 17 -14.69 -27.56 1.81
C THR A 17 -15.96 -28.26 1.35
N ASN A 18 -16.02 -28.48 0.05
CA ASN A 18 -16.80 -29.43 -0.73
C ASN A 18 -18.32 -29.30 -0.78
N GLY A 19 -18.76 -28.87 -1.96
CA GLY A 19 -19.91 -29.33 -2.72
C GLY A 19 -21.12 -29.83 -1.92
N GLU A 20 -21.94 -28.94 -1.48
CA GLU A 20 -23.39 -28.95 -1.31
C GLU A 20 -23.72 -27.75 -0.41
N ALA A 21 -24.42 -26.81 -0.98
CA ALA A 21 -24.77 -25.56 -0.30
C ALA A 21 -25.73 -25.85 0.87
N GLN A 22 -25.20 -25.88 2.08
CA GLN A 22 -25.98 -25.53 3.26
C GLN A 22 -25.78 -24.06 3.55
N PRO A 23 -26.84 -23.28 3.87
CA PRO A 23 -26.72 -21.87 4.23
C PRO A 23 -25.84 -21.78 5.50
N ALA A 24 -24.72 -21.08 5.38
CA ALA A 24 -23.91 -20.75 6.54
C ALA A 24 -24.71 -19.79 7.44
N GLU A 25 -24.90 -20.15 8.70
CA GLU A 25 -25.34 -19.20 9.72
C GLU A 25 -24.29 -18.08 9.82
N LEU A 26 -24.70 -16.87 9.42
CA LEU A 26 -23.94 -15.65 9.61
C LEU A 26 -23.72 -15.42 11.11
N PRO A 27 -22.53 -14.98 11.55
CA PRO A 27 -22.34 -14.57 12.92
C PRO A 27 -23.30 -13.43 13.23
N GLN A 28 -24.09 -13.59 14.30
CA GLN A 28 -24.92 -12.52 14.82
C GLN A 28 -24.01 -11.38 15.29
N LEU A 29 -24.10 -10.23 14.64
CA LEU A 29 -23.49 -8.98 15.08
C LEU A 29 -24.22 -8.52 16.36
N GLU A 30 -23.84 -9.07 17.51
CA GLU A 30 -24.18 -8.48 18.80
C GLU A 30 -23.16 -7.40 19.14
N GLY A 31 -23.61 -6.14 19.13
CA GLY A 31 -22.96 -5.00 19.77
C GLY A 31 -21.88 -4.31 18.97
N ALA A 32 -22.21 -3.76 17.79
CA ALA A 32 -21.44 -2.64 17.27
C ALA A 32 -21.62 -1.43 18.22
N PRO A 33 -20.55 -0.72 18.62
CA PRO A 33 -20.72 0.51 19.37
C PRO A 33 -21.52 1.49 18.51
N THR A 34 -22.66 1.97 19.04
CA THR A 34 -23.40 3.07 18.45
C THR A 34 -22.57 4.34 18.56
N THR A 35 -21.71 4.56 17.57
CA THR A 35 -21.05 5.85 17.38
C THR A 35 -22.08 6.84 16.95
N SER A 36 -22.09 8.01 17.56
CA SER A 36 -22.93 9.13 17.17
C SER A 36 -22.73 9.42 15.69
N ALA A 37 -23.79 9.30 14.89
CA ALA A 37 -23.75 9.38 13.42
C ALA A 37 -23.23 10.72 12.88
N ASP A 38 -23.16 11.77 13.70
CA ASP A 38 -22.81 13.14 13.29
C ASP A 38 -21.32 13.38 13.04
N GLU A 39 -20.40 12.62 13.67
CA GLU A 39 -18.94 12.84 13.48
C GLU A 39 -18.37 12.13 12.25
N ASP A 40 -19.04 11.11 11.75
CA ASP A 40 -18.55 10.29 10.65
C ASP A 40 -18.81 10.92 9.27
N LEU A 41 -19.75 11.87 9.15
CA LEU A 41 -20.11 12.47 7.87
C LEU A 41 -19.40 13.80 7.61
N PRO A 42 -18.98 14.10 6.36
CA PRO A 42 -18.41 15.40 6.00
C PRO A 42 -19.50 16.47 6.01
N THR A 43 -19.15 17.70 6.37
CA THR A 43 -20.06 18.85 6.35
C THR A 43 -20.16 19.38 4.91
N ALA A 44 -21.39 19.62 4.41
CA ALA A 44 -21.59 20.28 3.12
C ALA A 44 -21.09 21.74 3.15
N PRO A 45 -20.59 22.29 2.04
CA PRO A 45 -20.04 23.66 1.98
C PRO A 45 -21.03 24.78 2.32
N GLU A 46 -22.33 24.54 2.23
CA GLU A 46 -23.40 25.48 2.63
C GLU A 46 -24.51 24.68 3.33
N ALA A 47 -24.56 24.74 4.67
CA ALA A 47 -25.62 24.09 5.44
C ALA A 47 -26.68 25.10 5.89
N VAL A 48 -27.92 24.91 5.43
CA VAL A 48 -29.12 25.46 6.07
C VAL A 48 -29.84 24.29 6.76
N ALA A 49 -30.16 24.47 8.03
CA ALA A 49 -30.67 23.47 8.95
C ALA A 49 -31.87 22.67 8.41
N ALA A 50 -31.82 21.35 8.50
CA ALA A 50 -32.91 20.43 8.19
C ALA A 50 -33.62 19.96 9.46
N SER A 51 -34.96 19.80 9.36
CA SER A 51 -35.88 19.33 10.42
C SER A 51 -35.83 17.81 10.52
N GLU A 52 -35.92 17.31 11.74
CA GLU A 52 -35.98 15.89 12.08
C GLU A 52 -37.25 15.21 11.58
N THR A 53 -37.14 14.07 10.93
CA THR A 53 -38.27 13.15 10.63
C THR A 53 -37.89 11.73 11.12
N PRO A 54 -38.81 11.02 11.81
CA PRO A 54 -38.50 9.74 12.44
C PRO A 54 -38.45 8.58 11.43
N ALA A 55 -37.52 7.66 11.66
CA ALA A 55 -37.32 6.44 10.89
C ALA A 55 -38.49 5.45 11.06
N VAL A 56 -38.92 4.86 9.95
CA VAL A 56 -39.89 3.75 9.91
C VAL A 56 -39.11 2.44 9.81
N GLU A 57 -39.29 1.58 10.81
CA GLU A 57 -38.80 0.20 10.78
C GLU A 57 -39.64 -0.64 9.79
N THR A 58 -39.01 -1.23 8.80
CA THR A 58 -39.62 -2.25 7.94
C THR A 58 -38.73 -3.45 7.73
N ALA A 59 -39.26 -4.59 8.18
CA ALA A 59 -39.14 -5.98 7.71
C ALA A 59 -37.77 -6.54 7.24
N ASN A 60 -37.35 -7.53 7.96
CA ASN A 60 -36.45 -8.68 7.66
C ASN A 60 -36.05 -8.94 6.18
N SER A 61 -35.17 -8.13 5.65
CA SER A 61 -34.23 -8.49 4.62
C SER A 61 -32.84 -8.48 5.25
N SER A 62 -31.91 -9.35 4.82
CA SER A 62 -30.54 -9.25 5.31
C SER A 62 -30.03 -7.84 5.02
N ARG A 63 -29.47 -7.18 6.01
CA ARG A 63 -28.95 -5.80 5.86
C ARG A 63 -27.74 -5.75 4.92
N ILE A 64 -27.18 -6.89 4.57
CA ILE A 64 -25.92 -7.02 3.83
C ILE A 64 -26.19 -7.66 2.47
N VAL A 65 -25.61 -7.06 1.43
CA VAL A 65 -25.59 -7.55 0.04
C VAL A 65 -24.21 -8.08 -0.28
N LEU A 66 -24.15 -9.33 -0.73
CA LEU A 66 -22.91 -9.96 -1.15
C LEU A 66 -22.73 -9.81 -2.66
N VAL A 67 -21.55 -9.34 -3.08
CA VAL A 67 -21.19 -9.24 -4.49
C VAL A 67 -19.90 -10.02 -4.75
N ARG A 68 -19.94 -10.87 -5.78
CA ARG A 68 -18.79 -11.69 -6.17
C ARG A 68 -18.48 -11.51 -7.65
N THR A 69 -17.25 -11.11 -7.95
CA THR A 69 -16.66 -11.11 -9.29
C THR A 69 -15.43 -12.01 -9.33
N ASP A 70 -14.75 -12.07 -10.43
CA ASP A 70 -13.50 -12.81 -10.60
C ASP A 70 -12.29 -12.13 -9.90
N SER A 71 -12.38 -10.85 -9.58
CA SER A 71 -11.31 -10.05 -8.93
C SER A 71 -11.68 -9.51 -7.54
N LEU A 72 -12.97 -9.41 -7.24
CA LEU A 72 -13.49 -8.81 -6.01
C LEU A 72 -14.56 -9.69 -5.37
N GLN A 73 -14.52 -9.81 -4.04
CA GLN A 73 -15.63 -10.29 -3.21
C GLN A 73 -15.90 -9.24 -2.16
N LEU A 74 -17.11 -8.72 -2.10
CA LEU A 74 -17.42 -7.63 -1.19
C LEU A 74 -18.80 -7.78 -0.56
N ALA A 75 -18.93 -7.17 0.62
CA ALA A 75 -20.17 -7.01 1.35
C ALA A 75 -20.53 -5.52 1.40
N ILE A 76 -21.76 -5.20 0.97
CA ILE A 76 -22.32 -3.85 0.99
C ILE A 76 -23.39 -3.80 2.06
N ASP A 77 -23.26 -2.87 3.00
CA ASP A 77 -24.30 -2.57 3.98
C ASP A 77 -25.40 -1.74 3.34
N LEU A 78 -26.64 -2.18 3.37
CA LEU A 78 -27.80 -1.41 2.88
C LEU A 78 -28.01 -0.10 3.63
N GLN A 79 -27.47 0.03 4.85
CA GLN A 79 -27.43 1.32 5.54
C GLN A 79 -26.26 2.15 5.01
N GLY A 80 -26.55 3.11 4.16
CA GLY A 80 -25.58 3.95 3.47
C GLY A 80 -25.08 3.37 2.15
N GLY A 81 -25.29 2.09 1.88
CA GLY A 81 -24.68 1.41 0.74
C GLY A 81 -23.15 1.39 0.83
N ASP A 82 -22.61 1.25 2.04
CA ASP A 82 -21.16 1.29 2.30
C ASP A 82 -20.51 -0.07 2.03
N ILE A 83 -19.30 -0.06 1.49
CA ILE A 83 -18.50 -1.29 1.32
C ILE A 83 -17.81 -1.56 2.66
N ILE A 84 -18.34 -2.56 3.39
CA ILE A 84 -17.89 -2.89 4.75
C ILE A 84 -16.88 -4.03 4.78
N GLU A 85 -16.83 -4.85 3.73
CA GLU A 85 -15.84 -5.90 3.54
C GLU A 85 -15.46 -5.98 2.07
N LEU A 86 -14.18 -6.17 1.77
CA LEU A 86 -13.70 -6.40 0.43
C LEU A 86 -12.48 -7.31 0.46
N ALA A 87 -12.62 -8.47 -0.15
CA ALA A 87 -11.54 -9.43 -0.34
C ALA A 87 -11.11 -9.51 -1.80
N LEU A 88 -9.84 -9.86 -2.02
CA LEU A 88 -9.18 -9.96 -3.31
C LEU A 88 -8.90 -11.43 -3.66
N PRO A 89 -9.79 -12.14 -4.37
CA PRO A 89 -9.65 -13.58 -4.64
C PRO A 89 -8.37 -13.97 -5.38
N ARG A 90 -7.81 -13.05 -6.18
CA ARG A 90 -6.56 -13.26 -6.91
C ARG A 90 -5.30 -13.08 -6.05
N HIS A 91 -5.46 -12.61 -4.82
CA HIS A 91 -4.38 -12.39 -3.86
C HIS A 91 -4.69 -13.15 -2.58
N LEU A 92 -3.83 -14.08 -2.20
CA LEU A 92 -4.00 -14.86 -0.99
C LEU A 92 -3.55 -14.07 0.25
N GLU A 93 -4.09 -14.37 1.40
CA GLU A 93 -3.55 -13.87 2.66
C GLU A 93 -2.17 -14.50 2.93
N GLN A 94 -2.09 -15.82 2.81
CA GLN A 94 -0.87 -16.61 2.96
C GLN A 94 -0.80 -17.67 1.85
N ILE A 95 0.40 -17.95 1.36
CA ILE A 95 0.62 -18.90 0.28
C ILE A 95 0.22 -20.33 0.67
N ASP A 96 0.34 -20.67 1.96
CA ASP A 96 0.01 -21.98 2.49
C ASP A 96 -1.51 -22.23 2.66
N ASN A 97 -2.32 -21.16 2.53
CA ASN A 97 -3.78 -21.21 2.63
C ASN A 97 -4.43 -20.71 1.33
N PRO A 98 -4.47 -21.54 0.28
CA PRO A 98 -4.93 -21.10 -1.05
C PRO A 98 -6.43 -20.75 -1.11
N ASP A 99 -7.21 -21.13 -0.11
CA ASP A 99 -8.65 -20.88 -0.05
C ASP A 99 -9.00 -19.57 0.69
N VAL A 100 -8.00 -18.88 1.25
CA VAL A 100 -8.21 -17.66 2.02
C VAL A 100 -7.71 -16.44 1.23
N PRO A 101 -8.63 -15.65 0.65
CA PRO A 101 -8.27 -14.42 -0.05
C PRO A 101 -7.77 -13.34 0.92
N PHE A 102 -6.95 -12.43 0.43
CA PHE A 102 -6.54 -11.25 1.17
C PHE A 102 -7.73 -10.31 1.37
N VAL A 103 -8.05 -9.99 2.63
CA VAL A 103 -9.12 -9.04 2.98
C VAL A 103 -8.50 -7.66 3.10
N LEU A 104 -8.89 -6.76 2.21
CA LEU A 104 -8.41 -5.37 2.18
C LEU A 104 -9.27 -4.47 3.07
N LEU A 105 -10.58 -4.48 2.88
CA LEU A 105 -11.54 -3.77 3.74
C LEU A 105 -12.26 -4.76 4.63
N GLU A 106 -12.46 -4.39 5.89
CA GLU A 106 -13.20 -5.19 6.86
C GLU A 106 -13.77 -4.35 7.99
N GLN A 107 -14.89 -4.78 8.52
CA GLN A 107 -15.52 -4.19 9.70
C GLN A 107 -15.83 -5.29 10.71
N ASN A 108 -15.06 -5.35 11.78
CA ASN A 108 -15.25 -6.27 12.89
C ASN A 108 -14.85 -5.60 14.23
N GLU A 109 -14.97 -6.31 15.33
CA GLU A 109 -14.64 -5.78 16.67
C GLU A 109 -13.18 -5.32 16.83
N LYS A 110 -12.27 -5.84 16.01
CA LYS A 110 -10.82 -5.58 16.13
C LYS A 110 -10.32 -4.58 15.11
N ARG A 111 -11.01 -4.44 13.99
CA ARG A 111 -10.56 -3.64 12.86
C ARG A 111 -11.74 -3.01 12.13
N THR A 112 -11.59 -1.73 11.82
CA THR A 112 -12.49 -0.99 10.96
C THR A 112 -11.69 -0.39 9.83
N TYR A 113 -11.98 -0.83 8.60
CA TYR A 113 -11.47 -0.25 7.37
C TYR A 113 -12.54 -0.40 6.30
N ILE A 114 -13.26 0.66 6.03
CA ILE A 114 -14.45 0.66 5.17
C ILE A 114 -14.40 1.81 4.17
N ALA A 115 -15.15 1.65 3.06
CA ALA A 115 -15.33 2.70 2.07
C ALA A 115 -16.80 3.15 2.07
N GLN A 116 -16.97 4.44 2.23
CA GLN A 116 -18.29 5.06 2.36
C GLN A 116 -18.51 6.08 1.25
N SER A 117 -19.73 6.18 0.76
CA SER A 117 -20.17 7.26 -0.11
C SER A 117 -21.65 7.57 0.10
N GLY A 118 -22.05 8.78 -0.22
CA GLY A 118 -23.42 9.20 -0.01
C GLY A 118 -23.70 10.59 -0.57
N LEU A 119 -24.92 11.06 -0.30
CA LEU A 119 -25.41 12.37 -0.71
C LEU A 119 -25.75 13.21 0.52
N ILE A 120 -25.01 14.31 0.71
CA ILE A 120 -25.19 15.27 1.82
C ILE A 120 -25.63 16.64 1.30
N GLY A 121 -26.02 17.53 2.18
CA GLY A 121 -26.49 18.88 1.85
C GLY A 121 -28.01 19.03 2.03
N ALA A 122 -28.62 20.06 1.44
CA ALA A 122 -29.99 20.49 1.75
C ALA A 122 -31.05 19.38 1.56
N ASN A 123 -30.94 18.56 0.52
CA ASN A 123 -31.83 17.43 0.26
C ASN A 123 -31.08 16.10 0.18
N GLY A 124 -29.84 16.06 0.69
CA GLY A 124 -29.04 14.83 0.73
C GLY A 124 -29.62 13.80 1.69
N ILE A 125 -29.78 12.57 1.22
CA ILE A 125 -30.42 11.48 1.99
C ILE A 125 -29.56 11.03 3.18
N ASP A 126 -28.29 11.36 3.19
CA ASP A 126 -27.34 11.02 4.26
C ASP A 126 -27.12 12.21 5.23
N SER A 127 -27.80 13.34 5.06
CA SER A 127 -27.59 14.57 5.86
C SER A 127 -27.98 14.45 7.32
N SER A 128 -28.95 13.59 7.65
CA SER A 128 -29.43 13.34 9.02
C SER A 128 -29.10 11.96 9.56
N GLY A 129 -28.22 11.25 8.88
CA GLY A 129 -27.80 9.88 9.18
C GLY A 129 -27.75 9.05 7.91
N ARG A 130 -27.20 7.83 7.98
CA ARG A 130 -27.04 6.98 6.79
C ARG A 130 -28.39 6.47 6.28
N ALA A 131 -28.69 6.74 5.00
CA ALA A 131 -29.91 6.30 4.34
C ALA A 131 -29.97 4.76 4.24
N THR A 132 -31.17 4.19 4.37
CA THR A 132 -31.38 2.75 4.19
C THR A 132 -31.88 2.47 2.79
N PHE A 133 -31.14 1.66 2.04
CA PHE A 133 -31.45 1.24 0.68
C PHE A 133 -32.17 -0.10 0.65
N THR A 134 -32.82 -0.37 -0.47
CA THR A 134 -33.41 -1.67 -0.82
C THR A 134 -32.79 -2.19 -2.11
N THR A 135 -32.73 -3.51 -2.29
CA THR A 135 -32.20 -4.14 -3.49
C THR A 135 -33.07 -5.30 -3.96
N SER A 136 -32.84 -5.76 -5.18
CA SER A 136 -33.60 -6.87 -5.78
C SER A 136 -33.18 -8.26 -5.29
N ALA A 137 -31.96 -8.40 -4.74
CA ALA A 137 -31.41 -9.65 -4.24
C ALA A 137 -30.36 -9.39 -3.16
N ASP A 138 -30.14 -10.38 -2.28
CA ASP A 138 -29.12 -10.30 -1.22
C ASP A 138 -27.73 -10.75 -1.72
N SER A 139 -27.64 -11.31 -2.93
CA SER A 139 -26.38 -11.78 -3.54
C SER A 139 -26.37 -11.58 -5.04
N PHE A 140 -25.25 -11.09 -5.55
CA PHE A 140 -24.96 -10.89 -6.96
C PHE A 140 -23.65 -11.58 -7.32
N GLU A 141 -23.64 -12.39 -8.37
CA GLU A 141 -22.47 -13.08 -8.84
C GLU A 141 -22.27 -12.85 -10.34
N MET A 142 -21.03 -12.51 -10.74
CA MET A 142 -20.67 -12.30 -12.13
C MET A 142 -20.58 -13.64 -12.85
N SER A 143 -21.51 -13.89 -13.76
CA SER A 143 -21.57 -15.15 -14.53
C SER A 143 -20.37 -15.31 -15.47
N GLU A 144 -20.06 -16.56 -15.83
CA GLU A 144 -19.01 -16.85 -16.81
C GLU A 144 -19.32 -16.17 -18.17
N GLY A 145 -18.34 -15.44 -18.72
CA GLY A 145 -18.51 -14.67 -19.95
C GLY A 145 -19.22 -13.32 -19.83
N GLN A 146 -19.67 -12.95 -18.63
CA GLN A 146 -20.24 -11.62 -18.37
C GLN A 146 -19.12 -10.60 -18.16
N GLU A 147 -19.10 -9.52 -18.94
CA GLU A 147 -18.06 -8.48 -18.86
C GLU A 147 -18.32 -7.47 -17.75
N GLN A 148 -19.58 -7.19 -17.44
CA GLN A 148 -19.96 -6.24 -16.41
C GLN A 148 -21.09 -6.78 -15.52
N LEU A 149 -20.99 -6.54 -14.22
CA LEU A 149 -22.04 -6.79 -13.23
C LEU A 149 -22.50 -5.46 -12.67
N VAL A 150 -23.82 -5.23 -12.71
CA VAL A 150 -24.43 -4.02 -12.15
C VAL A 150 -25.27 -4.40 -10.93
N VAL A 151 -25.07 -3.66 -9.84
CA VAL A 151 -25.81 -3.82 -8.59
C VAL A 151 -26.46 -2.49 -8.25
N ASP A 152 -27.81 -2.45 -8.23
CA ASP A 152 -28.61 -1.28 -7.93
C ASP A 152 -29.17 -1.34 -6.51
N LEU A 153 -28.89 -0.32 -5.73
CA LEU A 153 -29.51 -0.07 -4.44
C LEU A 153 -30.47 1.11 -4.57
N ASN A 154 -31.73 0.90 -4.24
CA ASN A 154 -32.78 1.86 -4.46
C ASN A 154 -33.24 2.51 -3.15
N TRP A 155 -33.44 3.82 -3.21
CA TRP A 155 -34.04 4.61 -2.17
C TRP A 155 -35.14 5.51 -2.74
N GLN A 156 -36.24 5.66 -2.02
CA GLN A 156 -37.36 6.52 -2.43
C GLN A 156 -37.88 7.25 -1.22
N SER A 157 -38.09 8.57 -1.37
CA SER A 157 -38.75 9.39 -0.38
C SER A 157 -40.29 9.37 -0.52
N ASP A 158 -40.98 9.76 0.51
CA ASP A 158 -42.43 10.03 0.47
C ASP A 158 -42.79 11.21 -0.46
N GLY A 159 -41.83 12.02 -0.88
CA GLY A 159 -41.97 13.22 -1.71
C GLY A 159 -41.57 13.04 -3.18
N ASP A 160 -41.70 11.85 -3.74
CA ASP A 160 -41.46 11.53 -5.17
C ASP A 160 -40.00 11.73 -5.67
N VAL A 161 -39.00 11.78 -4.80
CA VAL A 161 -37.61 11.68 -5.20
C VAL A 161 -37.15 10.21 -5.15
N LYS A 162 -36.61 9.72 -6.27
CA LYS A 162 -36.00 8.38 -6.37
C LYS A 162 -34.52 8.51 -6.56
N ILE A 163 -33.77 7.70 -5.82
CA ILE A 163 -32.33 7.64 -5.91
C ILE A 163 -31.88 6.18 -6.06
N THR A 164 -31.11 5.91 -7.10
CA THR A 164 -30.48 4.61 -7.30
C THR A 164 -28.97 4.78 -7.14
N LYS A 165 -28.39 4.14 -6.11
CA LYS A 165 -26.96 3.99 -5.97
C LYS A 165 -26.55 2.75 -6.75
N ARG A 166 -25.81 2.95 -7.82
CA ARG A 166 -25.38 1.91 -8.77
C ARG A 166 -23.93 1.60 -8.60
N PHE A 167 -23.60 0.33 -8.43
CA PHE A 167 -22.25 -0.17 -8.49
C PHE A 167 -22.08 -0.94 -9.80
N THR A 168 -21.08 -0.55 -10.60
CA THR A 168 -20.70 -1.26 -11.83
C THR A 168 -19.33 -1.88 -11.66
N PHE A 169 -19.28 -3.20 -11.79
CA PHE A 169 -18.08 -4.00 -11.70
C PHE A 169 -17.71 -4.51 -13.10
N THR A 170 -16.46 -4.33 -13.49
CA THR A 170 -15.93 -4.86 -14.76
C THR A 170 -15.05 -6.07 -14.49
N ARG A 171 -15.18 -7.09 -15.32
CA ARG A 171 -14.40 -8.32 -15.21
C ARG A 171 -12.90 -8.05 -15.21
N GLY A 172 -12.17 -8.66 -14.30
CA GLY A 172 -10.72 -8.54 -14.20
C GLY A 172 -10.23 -7.29 -13.49
N GLU A 173 -11.12 -6.34 -13.18
CA GLU A 173 -10.78 -5.04 -12.63
C GLU A 173 -10.95 -4.98 -11.09
N TYR A 174 -10.16 -4.09 -10.49
CA TYR A 174 -10.25 -3.69 -9.09
C TYR A 174 -10.90 -2.31 -8.93
N LEU A 175 -11.39 -1.74 -10.04
CA LEU A 175 -12.06 -0.46 -10.11
C LEU A 175 -13.57 -0.69 -10.12
N VAL A 176 -14.28 0.03 -9.27
CA VAL A 176 -15.75 0.00 -9.14
C VAL A 176 -16.27 1.39 -9.47
N GLU A 177 -17.19 1.50 -10.42
CA GLU A 177 -17.92 2.74 -10.66
C GLU A 177 -19.08 2.83 -9.66
N VAL A 178 -19.18 3.95 -8.96
CA VAL A 178 -20.24 4.21 -7.97
C VAL A 178 -21.02 5.45 -8.37
N ASP A 179 -22.21 5.25 -8.92
CA ASP A 179 -23.07 6.31 -9.44
C ASP A 179 -24.34 6.48 -8.62
N TYR A 180 -24.77 7.72 -8.49
CA TYR A 180 -26.07 8.09 -7.94
C TYR A 180 -26.92 8.65 -9.06
N LEU A 181 -27.94 7.90 -9.47
CA LEU A 181 -28.97 8.30 -10.41
C LEU A 181 -30.14 8.89 -9.61
N VAL A 182 -30.46 10.16 -9.85
CA VAL A 182 -31.49 10.89 -9.10
C VAL A 182 -32.61 11.30 -10.04
N GLU A 183 -33.84 10.95 -9.70
CA GLU A 183 -35.08 11.39 -10.37
C GLU A 183 -35.85 12.28 -9.41
N ASN A 184 -35.94 13.58 -9.71
CA ASN A 184 -36.68 14.53 -8.92
C ASN A 184 -38.10 14.71 -9.51
N ASN A 185 -39.05 13.90 -9.07
CA ASN A 185 -40.45 14.03 -9.45
C ASN A 185 -41.26 14.88 -8.46
N SER A 186 -40.58 15.53 -7.50
CA SER A 186 -41.24 16.45 -6.53
C SER A 186 -41.52 17.83 -7.14
N ASP A 187 -42.30 18.64 -6.46
CA ASP A 187 -42.65 20.01 -6.86
C ASP A 187 -41.56 21.05 -6.48
N SER A 188 -40.47 20.63 -5.86
CA SER A 188 -39.40 21.50 -5.38
C SER A 188 -38.05 21.16 -5.99
N ARG A 189 -37.15 22.16 -6.03
CA ARG A 189 -35.76 21.94 -6.45
C ARG A 189 -35.06 21.03 -5.45
N TRP A 190 -34.38 20.00 -5.96
CA TRP A 190 -33.57 19.08 -5.20
C TRP A 190 -32.08 19.43 -5.36
N GLN A 191 -31.34 19.37 -4.25
CA GLN A 191 -29.89 19.70 -4.24
C GLN A 191 -29.15 18.83 -3.24
N ALA A 192 -28.08 18.16 -3.68
CA ALA A 192 -27.19 17.44 -2.78
C ALA A 192 -25.76 17.37 -3.33
N ASN A 193 -24.81 17.12 -2.45
CA ASN A 193 -23.40 16.96 -2.74
C ASN A 193 -23.01 15.48 -2.57
N LEU A 194 -22.35 14.92 -3.57
CA LEU A 194 -21.73 13.60 -3.43
C LEU A 194 -20.52 13.71 -2.49
N PHE A 195 -20.39 12.77 -1.57
CA PHE A 195 -19.13 12.52 -0.86
C PHE A 195 -18.69 11.08 -1.06
N GLY A 196 -17.37 10.88 -1.02
CA GLY A 196 -16.71 9.58 -0.89
C GLY A 196 -15.63 9.69 0.14
N GLN A 197 -15.55 8.74 1.06
CA GLN A 197 -14.53 8.71 2.11
C GLN A 197 -14.11 7.29 2.45
N ILE A 198 -12.94 7.18 3.01
CA ILE A 198 -12.37 5.95 3.56
C ILE A 198 -12.24 6.18 5.06
N LYS A 199 -12.84 5.32 5.85
CA LYS A 199 -12.78 5.32 7.32
C LYS A 199 -11.94 4.15 7.78
N ARG A 200 -10.95 4.40 8.63
CA ARG A 200 -10.03 3.39 9.10
C ARG A 200 -9.55 3.65 10.53
N ASP A 201 -9.38 2.57 11.31
CA ASP A 201 -8.60 2.59 12.54
C ASP A 201 -7.09 2.64 12.25
N SER A 202 -6.27 2.81 13.29
CA SER A 202 -4.80 2.84 13.19
C SER A 202 -4.14 1.46 13.25
N THR A 203 -4.92 0.37 13.18
CA THR A 203 -4.40 -1.00 13.28
C THR A 203 -3.48 -1.32 12.10
N PRO A 204 -2.32 -1.95 12.33
CA PRO A 204 -1.43 -2.39 11.26
C PRO A 204 -2.13 -3.32 10.26
N ALA A 205 -1.70 -3.29 9.00
CA ALA A 205 -2.24 -4.20 7.98
C ALA A 205 -1.90 -5.67 8.30
N PRO A 206 -2.77 -6.64 7.99
CA PRO A 206 -2.53 -8.07 8.28
C PRO A 206 -1.22 -8.61 7.65
N SER A 207 -0.81 -8.03 6.53
CA SER A 207 0.44 -8.37 5.82
C SER A 207 1.68 -7.68 6.38
N SER A 208 1.55 -6.77 7.35
CA SER A 208 2.70 -6.22 8.05
C SER A 208 3.18 -7.29 9.04
N SER A 209 3.99 -8.24 8.54
CA SER A 209 4.75 -9.10 9.45
C SER A 209 5.54 -8.17 10.39
N ASP A 210 5.56 -8.49 11.68
CA ASP A 210 6.47 -7.91 12.67
C ASP A 210 7.94 -8.19 12.26
N SER A 211 8.31 -7.76 11.07
CA SER A 211 9.65 -7.89 10.54
C SER A 211 10.51 -6.83 11.21
N GLY A 212 11.00 -7.19 12.35
CA GLY A 212 12.13 -6.68 13.08
C GLY A 212 12.64 -5.27 12.69
N MET A 213 13.92 -5.09 12.48
CA MET A 213 14.58 -3.82 12.19
C MET A 213 14.45 -3.31 10.73
N GLY A 214 13.50 -3.82 9.92
CA GLY A 214 13.25 -3.36 8.55
C GLY A 214 12.58 -1.98 8.50
N MET A 215 12.69 -1.28 7.36
CA MET A 215 11.89 -0.09 7.10
C MET A 215 10.41 -0.48 7.04
N GLN A 216 9.57 0.18 7.86
CA GLN A 216 8.13 -0.06 7.84
C GLN A 216 7.53 0.57 6.58
N PRO A 217 6.68 -0.16 5.83
CA PRO A 217 5.96 0.42 4.72
C PRO A 217 5.02 1.52 5.21
N PHE A 218 4.81 2.51 4.37
CA PHE A 218 3.92 3.63 4.72
C PHE A 218 2.49 3.15 4.91
N LEU A 219 1.88 3.61 6.01
CA LEU A 219 0.49 3.40 6.37
C LEU A 219 -0.14 4.76 6.67
N GLY A 220 -1.15 5.16 5.91
CA GLY A 220 -1.78 6.46 6.05
C GLY A 220 -2.54 6.88 4.82
N ALA A 221 -2.97 8.15 4.78
CA ALA A 221 -3.65 8.72 3.63
C ALA A 221 -2.66 9.31 2.61
N ALA A 222 -3.09 9.43 1.37
CA ALA A 222 -2.38 10.16 0.33
C ALA A 222 -3.37 10.86 -0.60
N ILE A 223 -2.90 11.96 -1.20
CA ILE A 223 -3.69 12.79 -2.11
C ILE A 223 -2.81 13.34 -3.23
N THR A 224 -3.41 13.61 -4.39
CA THR A 224 -2.77 14.41 -5.43
C THR A 224 -3.16 15.88 -5.32
N GLN A 225 -2.20 16.77 -5.52
CA GLN A 225 -2.38 18.23 -5.54
C GLN A 225 -1.73 18.83 -6.80
N PRO A 226 -2.19 19.99 -7.32
CA PRO A 226 -1.60 20.62 -8.49
C PRO A 226 -0.12 20.95 -8.34
N ASP A 227 0.26 21.46 -7.15
CA ASP A 227 1.63 21.90 -6.85
C ASP A 227 2.52 20.75 -6.36
N GLU A 228 1.93 19.78 -5.67
CA GLU A 228 2.60 18.60 -5.13
C GLU A 228 1.83 17.34 -5.55
N ARG A 229 2.33 16.68 -6.59
CA ARG A 229 1.63 15.56 -7.27
C ARG A 229 1.30 14.38 -6.37
N PHE A 230 2.01 14.24 -5.26
CA PHE A 230 1.84 13.15 -4.30
C PHE A 230 2.21 13.62 -2.89
N THR A 231 1.21 13.80 -2.04
CA THR A 231 1.37 14.17 -0.63
C THR A 231 0.86 13.05 0.25
N LYS A 232 1.65 12.67 1.25
CA LYS A 232 1.30 11.62 2.23
C LYS A 232 0.98 12.24 3.57
N PHE A 233 0.02 11.64 4.27
CA PHE A 233 -0.37 11.99 5.63
C PHE A 233 -0.33 10.72 6.48
N SER A 234 0.56 10.65 7.46
CA SER A 234 0.49 9.63 8.49
C SER A 234 -0.77 9.82 9.34
N PHE A 235 -1.15 8.83 10.12
CA PHE A 235 -2.29 9.00 11.03
C PHE A 235 -2.03 10.06 12.11
N GLU A 236 -0.76 10.27 12.49
CA GLU A 236 -0.32 11.33 13.38
C GLU A 236 -0.49 12.71 12.71
N ASP A 237 -0.05 12.87 11.46
CA ASP A 237 -0.25 14.11 10.69
C ASP A 237 -1.75 14.43 10.52
N MET A 238 -2.61 13.42 10.32
CA MET A 238 -4.06 13.63 10.18
C MET A 238 -4.72 14.13 11.47
N ASP A 239 -4.16 13.78 12.64
CA ASP A 239 -4.64 14.22 13.95
C ASP A 239 -4.10 15.61 14.31
N GLU A 240 -2.80 15.84 14.10
CA GLU A 240 -2.15 17.10 14.46
C GLU A 240 -2.50 18.26 13.51
N GLU A 241 -2.54 18.00 12.19
CA GLU A 241 -2.80 19.00 11.16
C GLU A 241 -3.78 18.45 10.09
N PRO A 242 -5.09 18.43 10.36
CA PRO A 242 -6.08 17.94 9.41
C PRO A 242 -6.04 18.73 8.09
N PHE A 243 -5.90 18.02 7.00
CA PHE A 243 -5.85 18.60 5.65
C PHE A 243 -7.24 19.03 5.18
N LYS A 244 -7.34 20.20 4.56
CA LYS A 244 -8.53 20.67 3.84
C LYS A 244 -8.09 21.52 2.65
N ALA A 245 -8.53 21.14 1.44
CA ALA A 245 -8.29 21.95 0.25
C ALA A 245 -9.37 21.71 -0.81
N GLN A 246 -9.64 22.75 -1.60
CA GLN A 246 -10.45 22.61 -2.82
C GLN A 246 -9.50 22.45 -4.02
N LEU A 247 -9.56 21.30 -4.71
CA LEU A 247 -8.64 20.93 -5.77
C LEU A 247 -9.41 20.50 -7.01
N PRO A 248 -8.90 20.80 -8.23
CA PRO A 248 -9.49 20.34 -9.48
C PRO A 248 -9.16 18.87 -9.72
N GLY A 249 -10.19 18.05 -9.94
CA GLY A 249 -10.03 16.60 -10.16
C GLY A 249 -9.28 15.91 -9.02
N GLY A 250 -8.40 14.99 -9.36
CA GLY A 250 -7.52 14.31 -8.42
C GLY A 250 -8.10 13.04 -7.82
N TRP A 251 -7.45 12.58 -6.74
CA TRP A 251 -7.83 11.38 -6.00
C TRP A 251 -7.41 11.51 -4.53
N ILE A 252 -8.04 10.73 -3.67
CA ILE A 252 -7.66 10.54 -2.27
C ILE A 252 -7.65 9.05 -1.94
N ALA A 253 -6.60 8.59 -1.28
CA ALA A 253 -6.37 7.18 -1.04
C ALA A 253 -5.97 6.90 0.41
N MET A 254 -6.22 5.67 0.84
CA MET A 254 -5.64 5.07 2.04
C MET A 254 -4.66 3.97 1.61
N LEU A 255 -3.41 4.11 2.00
CA LEU A 255 -2.30 3.27 1.57
C LEU A 255 -1.96 2.21 2.60
N GLN A 256 -1.64 1.02 2.12
CA GLN A 256 -0.97 -0.06 2.83
C GLN A 256 0.29 -0.47 2.06
N HIS A 257 1.01 -1.50 2.50
CA HIS A 257 2.23 -1.96 1.85
C HIS A 257 2.02 -2.26 0.35
N TYR A 258 1.26 -3.31 0.03
CA TYR A 258 1.06 -3.78 -1.34
C TYR A 258 -0.28 -3.36 -1.95
N PHE A 259 -1.19 -2.84 -1.14
CA PHE A 259 -2.57 -2.56 -1.53
C PHE A 259 -2.97 -1.13 -1.17
N LEU A 260 -3.99 -0.64 -1.84
CA LEU A 260 -4.62 0.64 -1.51
C LEU A 260 -6.13 0.58 -1.74
N SER A 261 -6.83 1.50 -1.10
CA SER A 261 -8.17 1.92 -1.52
C SER A 261 -8.15 3.41 -1.86
N ALA A 262 -8.84 3.81 -2.92
CA ALA A 262 -8.84 5.19 -3.40
C ALA A 262 -10.20 5.60 -3.95
N TRP A 263 -10.59 6.84 -3.65
CA TRP A 263 -11.69 7.52 -4.33
C TRP A 263 -11.14 8.46 -5.39
N ILE A 264 -11.72 8.39 -6.60
CA ILE A 264 -11.34 9.21 -7.75
C ILE A 264 -12.63 9.88 -8.25
N PRO A 265 -12.93 11.11 -7.83
CA PRO A 265 -14.09 11.85 -8.32
C PRO A 265 -13.87 12.37 -9.75
N ASN A 266 -14.90 13.02 -10.31
CA ASN A 266 -14.86 13.54 -11.67
C ASN A 266 -13.69 14.52 -11.89
N ALA A 267 -12.84 14.25 -12.85
CA ALA A 267 -11.63 15.03 -13.13
C ALA A 267 -11.91 16.46 -13.63
N GLU A 268 -13.12 16.72 -14.17
CA GLU A 268 -13.49 18.03 -14.73
C GLU A 268 -14.04 19.02 -13.69
N GLN A 269 -14.25 18.56 -12.46
CA GLN A 269 -14.84 19.35 -11.37
C GLN A 269 -13.79 19.62 -10.29
N SER A 270 -14.06 20.67 -9.49
CA SER A 270 -13.28 20.94 -8.27
C SER A 270 -13.98 20.35 -7.05
N HIS A 271 -13.24 19.58 -6.27
CA HIS A 271 -13.75 18.87 -5.09
C HIS A 271 -13.09 19.38 -3.82
N ASN A 272 -13.82 19.33 -2.71
CA ASN A 272 -13.29 19.63 -1.39
C ASN A 272 -12.71 18.33 -0.80
N TYR A 273 -11.40 18.25 -0.67
CA TYR A 273 -10.70 17.13 -0.05
C TYR A 273 -10.43 17.41 1.42
N SER A 274 -10.52 16.39 2.24
CA SER A 274 -10.20 16.52 3.66
C SER A 274 -9.68 15.23 4.27
N THR A 275 -8.79 15.38 5.26
CA THR A 275 -8.44 14.34 6.22
C THR A 275 -8.85 14.79 7.61
N ARG A 276 -9.24 13.86 8.48
CA ARG A 276 -9.59 14.13 9.87
C ARG A 276 -9.50 12.86 10.71
N VAL A 277 -9.38 13.04 12.00
CA VAL A 277 -9.52 11.97 12.99
C VAL A 277 -10.79 12.24 13.80
N THR A 278 -11.63 11.21 13.99
CA THR A 278 -12.86 11.34 14.79
C THR A 278 -12.55 11.27 16.29
N SER A 279 -13.44 11.73 17.16
CA SER A 279 -13.31 11.59 18.62
C SER A 279 -13.16 10.14 19.08
N SER A 280 -13.68 9.19 18.30
CA SER A 280 -13.52 7.75 18.52
C SER A 280 -12.21 7.16 17.97
N GLY A 281 -11.32 7.99 17.43
CA GLY A 281 -9.98 7.60 16.96
C GLY A 281 -9.94 6.98 15.57
N PHE A 282 -10.98 7.15 14.73
CA PHE A 282 -10.95 6.72 13.34
C PHE A 282 -10.36 7.79 12.43
N ASN A 283 -9.46 7.37 11.56
CA ASN A 283 -8.88 8.18 10.51
C ASN A 283 -9.79 8.18 9.30
N ILE A 284 -10.18 9.36 8.83
CA ILE A 284 -11.06 9.55 7.67
C ILE A 284 -10.33 10.38 6.62
N ALA A 285 -10.29 9.88 5.40
CA ALA A 285 -9.80 10.58 4.22
C ALA A 285 -10.89 10.56 3.15
N GLY A 286 -11.29 11.72 2.63
CA GLY A 286 -12.42 11.78 1.72
C GLY A 286 -12.50 13.08 0.94
N PHE A 287 -13.50 13.12 0.04
CA PHE A 287 -13.82 14.27 -0.79
C PHE A 287 -15.33 14.58 -0.74
N THR A 288 -15.67 15.82 -1.11
CA THR A 288 -17.05 16.24 -1.36
C THR A 288 -17.09 16.99 -2.68
N SER A 289 -17.98 16.56 -3.59
CA SER A 289 -18.18 17.17 -4.90
C SER A 289 -19.06 18.42 -4.83
N PRO A 290 -19.05 19.28 -5.87
CA PRO A 290 -20.05 20.31 -6.05
C PRO A 290 -21.47 19.74 -6.02
N ALA A 291 -22.44 20.59 -5.65
CA ALA A 291 -23.82 20.17 -5.56
C ALA A 291 -24.42 19.83 -6.95
N LEU A 292 -25.07 18.68 -7.04
CA LEU A 292 -26.01 18.35 -8.11
C LEU A 292 -27.34 19.09 -7.84
N ASN A 293 -27.81 19.86 -8.81
CA ASN A 293 -29.04 20.64 -8.71
C ASN A 293 -30.01 20.15 -9.75
N LEU A 294 -31.20 19.77 -9.35
CA LEU A 294 -32.28 19.26 -10.20
C LEU A 294 -33.56 20.02 -9.96
N ASP A 295 -34.12 20.67 -10.98
CA ASP A 295 -35.43 21.29 -10.92
C ASP A 295 -36.53 20.21 -10.93
N PRO A 296 -37.79 20.55 -10.57
CA PRO A 296 -38.91 19.62 -10.63
C PRO A 296 -39.04 18.92 -11.98
N GLY A 297 -39.18 17.60 -11.97
CA GLY A 297 -39.26 16.74 -13.14
C GLY A 297 -37.94 16.46 -13.86
N GLN A 298 -36.84 16.90 -13.31
CA GLN A 298 -35.49 16.61 -13.88
C GLN A 298 -34.88 15.36 -13.26
N SER A 299 -34.03 14.70 -14.07
CA SER A 299 -33.18 13.61 -13.63
C SER A 299 -31.72 14.00 -13.84
N GLY A 300 -30.81 13.49 -13.00
CA GLY A 300 -29.40 13.74 -13.09
C GLY A 300 -28.58 12.61 -12.48
N GLN A 301 -27.28 12.69 -12.67
CA GLN A 301 -26.32 11.69 -12.21
C GLN A 301 -25.11 12.38 -11.59
N THR A 302 -24.59 11.79 -10.53
CA THR A 302 -23.27 12.12 -9.95
C THR A 302 -22.63 10.84 -9.46
N GLY A 303 -21.31 10.74 -9.59
CA GLY A 303 -20.61 9.51 -9.23
C GLY A 303 -19.10 9.73 -9.03
N ALA A 304 -18.44 8.67 -8.60
CA ALA A 304 -17.00 8.61 -8.47
C ALA A 304 -16.52 7.17 -8.69
N LEU A 305 -15.26 7.02 -9.04
CA LEU A 305 -14.61 5.72 -9.13
C LEU A 305 -14.04 5.35 -7.76
N PHE A 306 -14.18 4.09 -7.39
CA PHE A 306 -13.57 3.51 -6.21
C PHE A 306 -12.61 2.40 -6.63
N TYR A 307 -11.34 2.56 -6.32
CA TYR A 307 -10.33 1.53 -6.53
C TYR A 307 -10.02 0.83 -5.21
N ALA A 308 -9.98 -0.50 -5.23
CA ALA A 308 -9.57 -1.29 -4.07
C ALA A 308 -8.79 -2.51 -4.55
N GLY A 309 -7.46 -2.45 -4.48
CA GLY A 309 -6.62 -3.49 -5.08
C GLY A 309 -5.12 -3.27 -4.90
N PRO A 310 -4.32 -4.04 -5.65
CA PRO A 310 -2.86 -3.99 -5.59
C PRO A 310 -2.31 -2.67 -6.14
N LYS A 311 -1.13 -2.28 -5.67
CA LYS A 311 -0.36 -1.14 -6.17
C LYS A 311 0.33 -1.48 -7.51
N ASP A 312 -0.45 -1.88 -8.52
CA ASP A 312 0.05 -2.06 -9.88
C ASP A 312 0.30 -0.70 -10.52
N GLN A 313 1.56 -0.32 -10.64
CA GLN A 313 1.99 0.99 -11.12
C GLN A 313 1.44 1.32 -12.51
N TYR A 314 1.42 0.35 -13.42
CA TYR A 314 0.97 0.59 -14.79
C TYR A 314 -0.55 0.77 -14.85
N ARG A 315 -1.28 -0.07 -14.12
CA ARG A 315 -2.74 0.03 -14.07
C ARG A 315 -3.21 1.32 -13.38
N LEU A 316 -2.56 1.71 -12.29
CA LEU A 316 -2.88 2.94 -11.56
C LEU A 316 -2.65 4.20 -12.42
N ALA A 317 -1.59 4.22 -13.24
CA ALA A 317 -1.33 5.33 -14.18
C ALA A 317 -2.41 5.50 -15.26
N GLU A 318 -3.12 4.41 -15.64
CA GLU A 318 -4.24 4.44 -16.58
C GLU A 318 -5.54 4.96 -15.94
N ILE A 319 -5.73 4.72 -14.64
CA ILE A 319 -6.96 5.07 -13.91
C ILE A 319 -7.01 6.58 -13.63
N SER A 320 -5.93 7.16 -13.12
CA SER A 320 -5.88 8.58 -12.80
C SER A 320 -4.45 9.13 -12.85
N PRO A 321 -4.25 10.38 -13.30
CA PRO A 321 -2.95 11.02 -13.29
C PRO A 321 -2.31 10.98 -11.89
N TYR A 322 -1.04 10.57 -11.84
CA TYR A 322 -0.22 10.51 -10.62
C TYR A 322 -0.67 9.49 -9.56
N LEU A 323 -1.69 8.67 -9.84
CA LEU A 323 -2.08 7.60 -8.91
C LEU A 323 -1.00 6.50 -8.82
N ASP A 324 -0.18 6.34 -9.86
CA ASP A 324 0.99 5.46 -9.88
C ASP A 324 2.08 5.84 -8.86
N LEU A 325 2.11 7.10 -8.41
CA LEU A 325 3.06 7.58 -7.40
C LEU A 325 2.83 7.00 -6.00
N VAL A 326 1.70 6.32 -5.77
CA VAL A 326 1.46 5.56 -4.52
C VAL A 326 2.45 4.40 -4.34
N VAL A 327 3.11 3.96 -5.42
CA VAL A 327 4.31 3.11 -5.37
C VAL A 327 5.49 4.03 -5.09
N ASP A 328 5.78 4.23 -3.81
CA ASP A 328 6.72 5.25 -3.35
C ASP A 328 8.17 4.73 -3.34
N TYR A 329 8.91 5.09 -4.34
CA TYR A 329 10.35 4.80 -4.43
C TYR A 329 11.24 5.82 -3.69
N GLY A 330 10.67 6.71 -2.89
CA GLY A 330 11.37 7.74 -2.16
C GLY A 330 12.14 8.71 -3.07
N TRP A 331 13.16 9.36 -2.53
CA TRP A 331 13.96 10.38 -3.25
C TRP A 331 14.79 9.83 -4.43
N LEU A 332 14.95 8.51 -4.53
CA LEU A 332 15.67 7.84 -5.63
C LEU A 332 14.73 7.33 -6.73
N TRP A 333 13.49 7.81 -6.80
CA TRP A 333 12.50 7.40 -7.80
C TRP A 333 13.03 7.43 -9.24
N TRP A 334 13.88 8.39 -9.58
CA TRP A 334 14.49 8.54 -10.91
C TRP A 334 15.51 7.42 -11.27
N ILE A 335 16.05 6.68 -10.29
CA ILE A 335 16.82 5.45 -10.49
C ILE A 335 15.89 4.22 -10.40
N ALA A 336 14.97 4.23 -9.45
CA ALA A 336 14.09 3.11 -9.16
C ALA A 336 13.15 2.78 -10.32
N GLN A 337 12.47 3.76 -10.91
CA GLN A 337 11.56 3.54 -12.04
C GLN A 337 12.24 2.86 -13.25
N PRO A 338 13.41 3.30 -13.75
CA PRO A 338 14.12 2.56 -14.78
C PRO A 338 14.54 1.13 -14.38
N LEU A 339 14.90 0.92 -13.10
CA LEU A 339 15.23 -0.42 -12.60
C LEU A 339 14.01 -1.32 -12.55
N PHE A 340 12.85 -0.82 -12.11
CA PHE A 340 11.59 -1.55 -12.13
C PHE A 340 11.15 -1.91 -13.56
N TRP A 341 11.20 -0.94 -14.48
CA TRP A 341 10.92 -1.19 -15.88
C TRP A 341 11.82 -2.30 -16.45
N LEU A 342 13.12 -2.24 -16.14
CA LEU A 342 14.08 -3.24 -16.59
C LEU A 342 13.82 -4.61 -15.95
N LEU A 343 13.46 -4.65 -14.67
CA LEU A 343 13.06 -5.85 -13.94
C LEU A 343 11.85 -6.53 -14.61
N ASN A 344 10.81 -5.75 -14.98
CA ASN A 344 9.65 -6.24 -15.71
C ASN A 344 10.02 -6.80 -17.10
N LYS A 345 10.94 -6.15 -17.81
CA LYS A 345 11.44 -6.68 -19.11
C LYS A 345 12.21 -7.98 -18.92
N MET A 346 13.00 -8.12 -17.86
CA MET A 346 13.68 -9.38 -17.54
C MET A 346 12.67 -10.47 -17.16
N PHE A 347 11.65 -10.14 -16.36
CA PHE A 347 10.57 -11.06 -16.04
C PHE A 347 9.83 -11.54 -17.29
N ALA A 348 9.45 -10.63 -18.20
CA ALA A 348 8.82 -10.97 -19.45
C ALA A 348 9.66 -11.92 -20.34
N LEU A 349 11.00 -11.90 -20.17
CA LEU A 349 11.92 -12.79 -20.88
C LEU A 349 12.00 -14.19 -20.26
N VAL A 350 12.00 -14.27 -18.91
CA VAL A 350 12.32 -15.53 -18.22
C VAL A 350 11.14 -16.16 -17.47
N GLY A 351 10.03 -15.41 -17.26
CA GLY A 351 8.83 -15.89 -16.58
C GLY A 351 8.99 -16.21 -15.08
N ASN A 352 10.09 -15.73 -14.46
CA ASN A 352 10.39 -15.97 -13.05
C ASN A 352 11.04 -14.73 -12.43
N TRP A 353 10.43 -14.18 -11.37
CA TRP A 353 10.89 -12.95 -10.73
C TRP A 353 12.26 -13.07 -10.08
N GLY A 354 12.57 -14.19 -9.43
CA GLY A 354 13.88 -14.43 -8.84
C GLY A 354 15.00 -14.48 -9.89
N MET A 355 14.74 -15.13 -11.03
CA MET A 355 15.68 -15.11 -12.17
C MET A 355 15.82 -13.73 -12.78
N ALA A 356 14.73 -12.96 -12.85
CA ALA A 356 14.74 -11.57 -13.33
C ALA A 356 15.62 -10.68 -12.43
N ILE A 357 15.54 -10.83 -11.10
CA ILE A 357 16.40 -10.13 -10.14
C ILE A 357 17.88 -10.47 -10.36
N ILE A 358 18.20 -11.75 -10.57
CA ILE A 358 19.57 -12.19 -10.85
C ILE A 358 20.07 -11.56 -12.16
N LEU A 359 19.28 -11.61 -13.24
CA LEU A 359 19.64 -11.02 -14.53
C LEU A 359 19.83 -9.50 -14.44
N LEU A 360 18.93 -8.81 -13.74
CA LEU A 360 19.07 -7.39 -13.47
C LEU A 360 20.36 -7.08 -12.71
N THR A 361 20.67 -7.87 -11.69
CA THR A 361 21.91 -7.73 -10.92
C THR A 361 23.15 -7.92 -11.80
N VAL A 362 23.17 -8.94 -12.66
CA VAL A 362 24.26 -9.18 -13.63
C VAL A 362 24.41 -7.98 -14.57
N LEU A 363 23.31 -7.44 -15.09
CA LEU A 363 23.31 -6.31 -16.00
C LEU A 363 23.85 -5.04 -15.32
N VAL A 364 23.40 -4.73 -14.11
CA VAL A 364 23.91 -3.61 -13.31
C VAL A 364 25.42 -3.78 -13.03
N LYS A 365 25.85 -5.00 -12.65
CA LYS A 365 27.27 -5.29 -12.45
C LYS A 365 28.09 -5.14 -13.73
N ALA A 366 27.56 -5.57 -14.88
CA ALA A 366 28.20 -5.39 -16.18
C ALA A 366 28.34 -3.90 -16.56
N ALA A 367 27.33 -3.08 -16.30
CA ALA A 367 27.41 -1.64 -16.53
C ALA A 367 28.52 -0.97 -15.70
N PHE A 368 28.69 -1.38 -14.45
CA PHE A 368 29.74 -0.86 -13.56
C PHE A 368 31.08 -1.63 -13.63
N PHE A 369 31.23 -2.54 -14.59
CA PHE A 369 32.44 -3.39 -14.70
C PHE A 369 33.76 -2.59 -14.78
N LYS A 370 33.83 -1.55 -15.62
CA LYS A 370 35.02 -0.72 -15.77
C LYS A 370 35.40 -0.02 -14.45
N LEU A 371 34.43 0.49 -13.72
CA LEU A 371 34.63 1.14 -12.43
C LEU A 371 35.14 0.15 -11.39
N SER A 372 34.53 -1.03 -11.30
CA SER A 372 34.93 -2.11 -10.39
C SER A 372 36.34 -2.63 -10.73
N ALA A 373 36.65 -2.84 -12.00
CA ALA A 373 37.99 -3.28 -12.45
C ALA A 373 39.09 -2.27 -12.07
N THR A 374 38.81 -0.97 -12.18
CA THR A 374 39.76 0.08 -11.78
C THR A 374 39.99 0.08 -10.28
N SER A 375 38.95 -0.13 -9.49
CA SER A 375 39.05 -0.25 -8.03
C SER A 375 39.88 -1.48 -7.60
N TYR A 376 39.59 -2.65 -8.17
CA TYR A 376 40.38 -3.85 -7.88
C TYR A 376 41.87 -3.68 -8.23
N ARG A 377 42.18 -2.99 -9.33
CA ARG A 377 43.55 -2.63 -9.68
C ARG A 377 44.18 -1.69 -8.64
N SER A 378 43.42 -0.70 -8.13
CA SER A 378 43.90 0.20 -7.08
C SER A 378 44.16 -0.56 -5.78
N MET A 379 43.24 -1.45 -5.37
CA MET A 379 43.43 -2.30 -4.18
C MET A 379 44.63 -3.24 -4.32
N ALA A 380 44.86 -3.82 -5.50
CA ALA A 380 46.00 -4.66 -5.75
C ALA A 380 47.35 -3.88 -5.65
N ARG A 381 47.36 -2.63 -6.10
CA ARG A 381 48.52 -1.74 -5.90
C ARG A 381 48.72 -1.41 -4.42
N MET A 382 47.65 -1.09 -3.70
CA MET A 382 47.68 -0.84 -2.26
C MET A 382 48.29 -2.00 -1.48
N ARG A 383 47.91 -3.25 -1.82
CA ARG A 383 48.48 -4.46 -1.22
C ARG A 383 50.03 -4.55 -1.37
N LYS A 384 50.58 -4.11 -2.51
CA LYS A 384 52.04 -4.09 -2.74
C LYS A 384 52.77 -3.06 -1.88
N VAL A 385 52.09 -1.97 -1.53
CA VAL A 385 52.66 -0.88 -0.72
C VAL A 385 52.44 -1.10 0.79
N GLN A 386 51.59 -2.05 1.16
CA GLN A 386 51.26 -2.36 2.56
C GLN A 386 52.50 -2.58 3.47
N PRO A 387 53.55 -3.36 3.13
CA PRO A 387 54.72 -3.50 4.00
C PRO A 387 55.36 -2.14 4.30
N LYS A 388 55.56 -1.30 3.27
CA LYS A 388 56.13 0.07 3.47
C LYS A 388 55.27 0.95 4.38
N MET A 389 53.94 0.76 4.35
CA MET A 389 53.02 1.47 5.23
C MET A 389 53.14 1.01 6.69
N MET A 390 53.42 -0.28 6.91
CA MET A 390 53.67 -0.80 8.25
C MET A 390 55.01 -0.27 8.80
N ASP A 391 56.05 -0.24 7.99
CA ASP A 391 57.38 0.34 8.36
C ASP A 391 57.23 1.81 8.77
N ILE A 392 56.51 2.62 8.02
CA ILE A 392 56.24 4.04 8.37
C ILE A 392 55.47 4.16 9.68
N ARG A 393 54.49 3.28 9.95
CA ARG A 393 53.73 3.28 11.19
C ARG A 393 54.63 2.95 12.39
N GLU A 394 55.52 2.02 12.24
CA GLU A 394 56.42 1.60 13.27
C GLU A 394 57.50 2.69 13.53
N GLN A 395 58.02 3.28 12.46
CA GLN A 395 59.02 4.35 12.53
C GLN A 395 58.49 5.65 13.17
N TYR A 396 57.23 5.97 12.98
CA TYR A 396 56.59 7.19 13.49
C TYR A 396 55.46 6.89 14.46
N ALA A 397 55.62 5.86 15.31
CA ALA A 397 54.58 5.44 16.25
C ALA A 397 54.14 6.55 17.22
N ASP A 398 55.12 7.35 17.66
CA ASP A 398 54.91 8.41 18.67
C ASP A 398 54.53 9.79 18.08
N ASP A 399 54.63 9.96 16.74
CA ASP A 399 54.36 11.21 16.05
C ASP A 399 53.31 11.02 14.94
N LYS A 400 52.04 11.12 15.28
CA LYS A 400 50.92 10.94 14.34
C LYS A 400 50.95 11.94 13.18
N GLN A 401 51.49 13.15 13.38
CA GLN A 401 51.56 14.18 12.35
C GLN A 401 52.62 13.82 11.28
N LYS A 402 53.83 13.41 11.70
CA LYS A 402 54.85 12.93 10.78
C LYS A 402 54.46 11.61 10.11
N GLN A 403 53.79 10.71 10.84
CA GLN A 403 53.21 9.49 10.30
C GLN A 403 52.25 9.78 9.13
N SER A 404 51.29 10.71 9.31
CA SER A 404 50.35 11.12 8.28
C SER A 404 51.05 11.73 7.06
N GLN A 405 52.04 12.59 7.28
CA GLN A 405 52.86 13.20 6.20
C GLN A 405 53.62 12.16 5.40
N ALA A 406 54.32 11.24 6.08
CA ALA A 406 55.09 10.17 5.43
C ALA A 406 54.17 9.21 4.65
N MET A 407 52.96 8.91 5.18
CA MET A 407 51.94 8.13 4.48
C MET A 407 51.45 8.80 3.21
N MET A 408 51.16 10.12 3.27
CA MET A 408 50.76 10.89 2.08
C MET A 408 51.87 10.95 1.03
N GLU A 409 53.13 11.10 1.45
CA GLU A 409 54.30 11.07 0.55
C GLU A 409 54.47 9.72 -0.10
N LEU A 410 54.33 8.62 0.66
CA LEU A 410 54.32 7.25 0.13
C LEU A 410 53.27 7.06 -0.94
N TYR A 411 52.03 7.50 -0.70
CA TYR A 411 50.92 7.39 -1.66
C TYR A 411 51.23 8.17 -2.95
N ARG A 412 51.82 9.37 -2.85
CA ARG A 412 52.25 10.15 -4.01
C ARG A 412 53.38 9.44 -4.80
N LYS A 413 54.39 8.92 -4.10
CA LYS A 413 55.54 8.26 -4.68
C LYS A 413 55.16 6.99 -5.43
N GLU A 414 54.28 6.18 -4.83
CA GLU A 414 53.82 4.91 -5.42
C GLU A 414 52.62 5.07 -6.37
N LYS A 415 52.11 6.33 -6.54
CA LYS A 415 50.94 6.64 -7.37
C LYS A 415 49.71 5.78 -7.02
N VAL A 416 49.47 5.59 -5.72
CA VAL A 416 48.36 4.80 -5.19
C VAL A 416 47.35 5.75 -4.57
N ASN A 417 46.09 5.58 -4.96
CA ASN A 417 44.98 6.35 -4.38
C ASN A 417 44.23 5.49 -3.33
N PRO A 418 44.31 5.85 -2.03
CA PRO A 418 43.60 5.10 -0.98
C PRO A 418 42.10 5.09 -1.16
N MET A 419 41.52 6.16 -1.75
CA MET A 419 40.08 6.27 -2.01
C MET A 419 39.63 5.44 -3.23
N GLY A 420 40.56 4.96 -4.07
CA GLY A 420 40.21 4.22 -5.28
C GLY A 420 39.53 2.88 -5.02
N GLY A 421 39.71 2.30 -3.83
CA GLY A 421 39.13 1.03 -3.43
C GLY A 421 37.63 1.16 -3.04
N CYS A 422 37.24 2.25 -2.42
CA CYS A 422 35.86 2.45 -1.95
C CYS A 422 34.95 3.15 -2.97
N LEU A 423 35.49 3.79 -4.01
CA LEU A 423 34.73 4.55 -4.99
C LEU A 423 33.57 3.77 -5.65
N PRO A 424 33.74 2.49 -6.06
CA PRO A 424 32.61 1.73 -6.61
C PRO A 424 31.48 1.53 -5.63
N ILE A 425 31.77 1.36 -4.35
CA ILE A 425 30.75 1.18 -3.30
C ILE A 425 29.93 2.46 -3.20
N LEU A 426 30.58 3.63 -3.14
CA LEU A 426 29.90 4.93 -3.03
C LEU A 426 29.00 5.23 -4.25
N VAL A 427 29.48 4.92 -5.46
CA VAL A 427 28.70 5.13 -6.70
C VAL A 427 27.57 4.12 -6.83
N GLN A 428 27.75 2.91 -6.32
CA GLN A 428 26.77 1.83 -6.43
C GLN A 428 25.71 1.85 -5.31
N MET A 429 25.99 2.49 -4.16
CA MET A 429 25.05 2.60 -3.05
C MET A 429 23.67 3.17 -3.45
N PRO A 430 23.57 4.30 -4.17
CA PRO A 430 22.27 4.81 -4.59
C PRO A 430 21.47 3.80 -5.44
N VAL A 431 22.16 3.04 -6.29
CA VAL A 431 21.52 2.00 -7.12
C VAL A 431 21.02 0.84 -6.26
N PHE A 432 21.77 0.43 -5.23
CA PHE A 432 21.31 -0.61 -4.31
C PHE A 432 20.13 -0.15 -3.45
N ILE A 433 20.16 1.10 -2.95
CA ILE A 433 19.05 1.66 -2.19
C ILE A 433 17.79 1.75 -3.07
N ALA A 434 17.93 2.23 -4.31
CA ALA A 434 16.83 2.28 -5.26
C ALA A 434 16.27 0.89 -5.57
N LEU A 435 17.15 -0.12 -5.77
CA LEU A 435 16.70 -1.50 -5.99
C LEU A 435 16.02 -2.09 -4.76
N TYR A 436 16.49 -1.77 -3.56
CA TYR A 436 15.83 -2.18 -2.32
C TYR A 436 14.38 -1.65 -2.26
N TRP A 437 14.17 -0.35 -2.55
CA TRP A 437 12.83 0.24 -2.63
C TRP A 437 11.97 -0.43 -3.70
N VAL A 438 12.53 -0.67 -4.89
CA VAL A 438 11.83 -1.38 -5.96
C VAL A 438 11.33 -2.74 -5.50
N LEU A 439 12.20 -3.55 -4.89
CA LEU A 439 11.83 -4.91 -4.45
C LEU A 439 10.86 -4.88 -3.27
N MET A 440 10.98 -3.90 -2.38
CA MET A 440 10.11 -3.78 -1.21
C MET A 440 8.69 -3.38 -1.58
N GLU A 441 8.54 -2.41 -2.50
CA GLU A 441 7.23 -1.87 -2.90
C GLU A 441 6.52 -2.69 -4.00
N SER A 442 7.23 -3.64 -4.63
CA SER A 442 6.66 -4.42 -5.75
C SER A 442 5.67 -5.48 -5.27
N VAL A 443 4.40 -5.27 -5.52
CA VAL A 443 3.33 -6.26 -5.25
C VAL A 443 3.50 -7.55 -6.06
N GLU A 444 4.17 -7.47 -7.22
CA GLU A 444 4.44 -8.58 -8.12
C GLU A 444 5.37 -9.64 -7.52
N LEU A 445 6.15 -9.28 -6.50
CA LEU A 445 7.03 -10.21 -5.79
C LEU A 445 6.30 -10.97 -4.68
N ARG A 446 5.12 -10.50 -4.28
CA ARG A 446 4.32 -11.14 -3.25
C ARG A 446 3.78 -12.47 -3.76
N HIS A 447 4.08 -13.54 -3.03
CA HIS A 447 3.76 -14.93 -3.38
C HIS A 447 4.37 -15.39 -4.72
N ALA A 448 5.43 -14.71 -5.20
CA ALA A 448 6.15 -15.10 -6.40
C ALA A 448 7.20 -16.18 -6.08
N PRO A 449 7.11 -17.38 -6.67
CA PRO A 449 8.08 -18.43 -6.44
C PRO A 449 9.40 -18.16 -7.17
N PHE A 450 10.52 -18.57 -6.57
CA PHE A 450 11.81 -18.56 -7.24
C PHE A 450 12.24 -19.97 -7.65
N ALA A 451 12.79 -20.72 -6.71
CA ALA A 451 13.32 -22.07 -6.94
C ALA A 451 13.51 -22.81 -5.61
N LEU A 452 13.49 -24.14 -5.66
CA LEU A 452 13.70 -25.06 -4.53
C LEU A 452 12.65 -24.80 -3.43
N TRP A 453 13.07 -24.31 -2.27
CA TRP A 453 12.22 -24.05 -1.12
C TRP A 453 11.71 -22.58 -1.05
N ILE A 454 12.17 -21.71 -1.95
CA ILE A 454 11.75 -20.31 -1.98
C ILE A 454 10.47 -20.23 -2.83
N ASN A 455 9.32 -20.29 -2.15
CA ASN A 455 7.99 -20.22 -2.76
C ASN A 455 7.41 -18.81 -2.77
N ASP A 456 7.99 -17.90 -1.97
CA ASP A 456 7.57 -16.50 -1.86
C ASP A 456 8.79 -15.60 -1.71
N LEU A 457 8.96 -14.65 -2.64
CA LEU A 457 10.07 -13.69 -2.63
C LEU A 457 9.83 -12.51 -1.67
N SER A 458 8.63 -12.35 -1.15
CA SER A 458 8.26 -11.27 -0.23
C SER A 458 8.46 -11.61 1.25
N VAL A 459 8.73 -12.88 1.58
CA VAL A 459 8.95 -13.33 2.94
C VAL A 459 10.39 -13.79 3.17
N MET A 460 10.77 -13.86 4.43
CA MET A 460 12.08 -14.31 4.84
C MET A 460 12.32 -15.80 4.46
N ASP A 461 13.56 -16.13 4.08
CA ASP A 461 13.97 -17.52 3.80
C ASP A 461 13.71 -18.43 5.02
N PRO A 462 12.78 -19.39 4.94
CA PRO A 462 12.39 -20.22 6.09
C PRO A 462 13.52 -21.10 6.64
N TYR A 463 14.54 -21.39 5.82
CA TYR A 463 15.71 -22.20 6.23
C TYR A 463 16.96 -21.35 6.49
N PHE A 464 16.88 -20.01 6.35
CA PHE A 464 17.99 -19.08 6.55
C PHE A 464 19.23 -19.37 5.69
N VAL A 465 19.08 -20.11 4.60
CA VAL A 465 20.19 -20.49 3.72
C VAL A 465 20.79 -19.26 3.04
N LEU A 466 19.94 -18.35 2.55
CA LEU A 466 20.41 -17.14 1.86
C LEU A 466 21.21 -16.20 2.76
N PRO A 467 20.77 -15.84 3.99
CA PRO A 467 21.58 -15.06 4.93
C PRO A 467 22.93 -15.71 5.27
N ILE A 468 22.94 -17.04 5.47
CA ILE A 468 24.17 -17.79 5.76
C ILE A 468 25.13 -17.75 4.56
N LEU A 469 24.64 -17.98 3.34
CA LEU A 469 25.42 -17.89 2.11
C LEU A 469 25.98 -16.47 1.90
N MET A 470 25.18 -15.44 2.20
CA MET A 470 25.63 -14.06 2.15
C MET A 470 26.79 -13.82 3.12
N GLY A 471 26.64 -14.23 4.38
CA GLY A 471 27.70 -14.10 5.39
C GLY A 471 28.97 -14.84 5.02
N ALA A 472 28.84 -16.06 4.53
CA ALA A 472 29.98 -16.87 4.06
C ALA A 472 30.68 -16.19 2.87
N SER A 473 29.94 -15.67 1.90
CA SER A 473 30.49 -14.96 0.75
C SER A 473 31.20 -13.66 1.15
N MET A 474 30.63 -12.88 2.09
CA MET A 474 31.26 -11.67 2.64
C MET A 474 32.55 -12.00 3.37
N TRP A 475 32.57 -13.05 4.19
CA TRP A 475 33.75 -13.50 4.90
C TRP A 475 34.86 -13.96 3.91
N PHE A 476 34.47 -14.70 2.86
CA PHE A 476 35.42 -15.13 1.81
C PHE A 476 35.99 -13.93 1.05
N MET A 477 35.13 -12.99 0.63
CA MET A 477 35.58 -11.74 -0.02
C MET A 477 36.53 -10.93 0.86
N GLN A 478 36.29 -10.90 2.15
CA GLN A 478 37.12 -10.17 3.10
C GLN A 478 38.54 -10.80 3.24
N LYS A 479 38.66 -12.13 3.18
CA LYS A 479 39.95 -12.81 3.13
C LYS A 479 40.77 -12.52 1.87
N LEU A 480 40.07 -12.25 0.76
CA LEU A 480 40.72 -11.86 -0.50
C LEU A 480 41.18 -10.39 -0.50
N ASN A 481 40.57 -9.55 0.33
CA ASN A 481 40.95 -8.15 0.43
C ASN A 481 42.18 -7.94 1.33
N PRO A 482 43.04 -6.92 1.07
CA PRO A 482 44.14 -6.59 1.97
C PRO A 482 43.57 -6.15 3.33
N PRO A 483 44.18 -6.60 4.44
CA PRO A 483 43.76 -6.15 5.74
C PRO A 483 43.98 -4.63 5.88
N PRO A 484 43.07 -3.93 6.56
CA PRO A 484 43.25 -2.50 6.85
C PRO A 484 44.53 -2.30 7.69
N THR A 485 45.19 -1.16 7.49
CA THR A 485 46.37 -0.78 8.24
C THR A 485 46.06 -0.43 9.70
N ASP A 486 44.82 0.00 9.99
CA ASP A 486 44.39 0.31 11.34
C ASP A 486 43.86 -0.95 12.06
N PRO A 487 44.41 -1.30 13.25
CA PRO A 487 43.98 -2.47 14.02
C PRO A 487 42.50 -2.42 14.42
N MET A 488 41.95 -1.22 14.72
CA MET A 488 40.56 -1.05 15.05
C MET A 488 39.67 -1.31 13.83
N GLN A 489 40.00 -0.72 12.68
CA GLN A 489 39.32 -0.93 11.42
C GLN A 489 39.38 -2.41 10.97
N ALA A 490 40.53 -3.07 11.19
CA ALA A 490 40.67 -4.50 10.89
C ALA A 490 39.73 -5.36 11.72
N LYS A 491 39.58 -5.07 13.03
CA LYS A 491 38.60 -5.74 13.90
C LYS A 491 37.17 -5.49 13.44
N ILE A 492 36.78 -4.23 13.18
CA ILE A 492 35.44 -3.88 12.69
C ILE A 492 35.13 -4.68 11.41
N MET A 493 36.07 -4.67 10.44
CA MET A 493 35.86 -5.41 9.21
C MET A 493 35.71 -6.92 9.43
N GLN A 494 36.44 -7.52 10.37
CA GLN A 494 36.35 -8.95 10.68
C GLN A 494 34.95 -9.32 11.24
N TRP A 495 34.36 -8.46 12.05
CA TRP A 495 33.05 -8.69 12.66
C TRP A 495 31.89 -8.35 11.72
N LEU A 496 32.11 -7.51 10.72
CA LEU A 496 31.09 -7.02 9.81
C LEU A 496 30.27 -8.14 9.13
N PRO A 497 30.85 -9.22 8.57
CA PRO A 497 30.07 -10.31 8.00
C PRO A 497 29.17 -11.01 9.02
N ILE A 498 29.66 -11.17 10.25
CA ILE A 498 28.89 -11.81 11.34
C ILE A 498 27.73 -10.94 11.73
N VAL A 499 27.96 -9.63 11.92
CA VAL A 499 26.92 -8.66 12.28
C VAL A 499 25.86 -8.59 11.18
N PHE A 500 26.26 -8.50 9.91
CA PHE A 500 25.29 -8.51 8.79
C PHE A 500 24.53 -9.82 8.68
N THR A 501 25.19 -10.96 8.85
CA THR A 501 24.51 -12.26 8.84
C THR A 501 23.45 -12.31 9.94
N PHE A 502 23.82 -11.90 11.17
CA PHE A 502 22.89 -11.86 12.27
C PHE A 502 21.72 -10.89 12.02
N PHE A 503 22.02 -9.71 11.47
CA PHE A 503 20.98 -8.72 11.09
C PHE A 503 19.96 -9.27 10.09
N PHE A 504 20.42 -10.04 9.10
CA PHE A 504 19.53 -10.65 8.11
C PHE A 504 18.92 -12.00 8.55
N LEU A 505 19.32 -12.53 9.70
CA LEU A 505 18.69 -13.69 10.35
C LEU A 505 17.55 -13.29 11.27
N TRP A 506 17.60 -12.06 11.76
CA TRP A 506 16.57 -11.50 12.65
C TRP A 506 15.56 -10.66 11.86
#